data_6f764f7eb47cb348d4284db41424806f
#
_entry.id   6f764f7eb47cb348d4284db41424806f
#
_cell.length_a   1.000
_cell.length_b   1.000
_cell.length_c   1.000
_cell.angle_alpha   90.00
_cell.angle_beta   90.00
_cell.angle_gamma   90.00
#
_symmetry.space_group_name_H-M   'P 1'
#
loop_
_entity.id
_entity.type
_entity.pdbx_description
1 polymer ?
#
loop_
_entity_poly.entity_id
_entity_poly.type
_entity_poly.pdbx_seq_one_letter_code
_entity_poly.pdbx_strand_id
1 'polypeptide(L)'
;LDCMDDTASPAGARLVESFLARPERDLAEIQRRQACVEEFSRSPRAVEEVRETLRHGADLERILGRLRNRVVRPRELGGLRATVRGLPAIRQSLSELGKDFPAIQSLASRIELFEDLGDLLNRALEEELPAEIKLDVKGVGGRVIRAEYDKEFDRLRDLAGGGKRWILELEAGEREKTGISNLKVKYNGAFGYFIEVTKANLHLVPEHYVRKQTMTNAERYYTDELRTKEKEILNAEEQAVAKEQELFEEVVQRALEHADGLARVARALAEVDVFSSWGAIL
;
A
#
# COMPACT_ATOMS: atom_id res chain seq x y z
N LEU A 1 -13.05 -31.22 1.30
CA LEU A 1 -12.73 -29.92 0.66
C LEU A 1 -11.39 -29.98 -0.06
N ASP A 2 -10.34 -30.49 0.58
CA ASP A 2 -8.97 -30.48 0.07
C ASP A 2 -8.77 -31.11 -1.32
N CYS A 3 -9.62 -32.05 -1.72
CA CYS A 3 -9.55 -32.68 -3.05
C CYS A 3 -10.30 -31.90 -4.15
N MET A 4 -11.04 -30.86 -3.81
CA MET A 4 -11.81 -30.04 -4.76
C MET A 4 -11.33 -28.58 -4.81
N ASP A 5 -10.49 -28.17 -3.88
CA ASP A 5 -9.94 -26.83 -3.82
C ASP A 5 -8.46 -26.82 -4.23
N ASP A 6 -8.24 -26.57 -5.51
CA ASP A 6 -6.94 -26.28 -6.10
C ASP A 6 -6.94 -24.83 -6.66
N THR A 7 -7.70 -23.93 -6.03
CA THR A 7 -7.79 -22.55 -6.48
C THR A 7 -6.49 -21.77 -6.22
N ALA A 8 -6.22 -20.79 -7.06
CA ALA A 8 -5.03 -19.95 -6.98
C ALA A 8 -5.19 -18.77 -6.02
N SER A 9 -6.44 -18.42 -5.66
CA SER A 9 -6.75 -17.22 -4.87
C SER A 9 -7.67 -17.53 -3.67
N PRO A 10 -7.58 -16.73 -2.58
CA PRO A 10 -8.50 -16.86 -1.44
C PRO A 10 -9.99 -16.63 -1.82
N ALA A 11 -10.26 -15.83 -2.85
CA ALA A 11 -11.60 -15.58 -3.34
C ALA A 11 -12.17 -16.82 -4.04
N GLY A 12 -11.36 -17.54 -4.82
CA GLY A 12 -11.71 -18.83 -5.42
C GLY A 12 -12.03 -19.87 -4.35
N ALA A 13 -11.18 -20.03 -3.34
CA ALA A 13 -11.39 -20.96 -2.24
C ALA A 13 -12.74 -20.72 -1.53
N ARG A 14 -13.05 -19.46 -1.18
CA ARG A 14 -14.36 -19.11 -0.61
C ARG A 14 -15.53 -19.42 -1.54
N LEU A 15 -15.33 -19.25 -2.84
CA LEU A 15 -16.37 -19.55 -3.82
C LEU A 15 -16.61 -21.07 -3.93
N VAL A 16 -15.57 -21.91 -3.88
CA VAL A 16 -15.70 -23.38 -3.79
C VAL A 16 -16.51 -23.77 -2.56
N GLU A 17 -16.16 -23.25 -1.38
CA GLU A 17 -16.92 -23.49 -0.16
C GLU A 17 -18.40 -23.09 -0.30
N SER A 18 -18.65 -21.92 -0.92
CA SER A 18 -20.01 -21.42 -1.16
C SER A 18 -20.81 -22.35 -2.09
N PHE A 19 -20.19 -22.87 -3.16
CA PHE A 19 -20.84 -23.78 -4.09
C PHE A 19 -21.20 -25.13 -3.42
N LEU A 20 -20.34 -25.63 -2.55
CA LEU A 20 -20.59 -26.88 -1.81
C LEU A 20 -21.63 -26.67 -0.71
N ALA A 21 -21.62 -25.56 -0.01
CA ALA A 21 -22.59 -25.26 1.05
C ALA A 21 -23.99 -24.94 0.52
N ARG A 22 -24.10 -24.42 -0.71
CA ARG A 22 -25.35 -24.01 -1.35
C ARG A 22 -25.38 -24.48 -2.80
N PRO A 23 -25.70 -25.78 -3.04
CA PRO A 23 -25.77 -26.30 -4.40
C PRO A 23 -26.77 -25.54 -5.25
N GLU A 24 -26.38 -25.28 -6.50
CA GLU A 24 -27.22 -24.62 -7.49
C GLU A 24 -28.41 -25.51 -7.88
N ARG A 25 -29.57 -24.92 -8.16
CA ARG A 25 -30.77 -25.59 -8.59
C ARG A 25 -31.26 -25.16 -9.98
N ASP A 26 -30.76 -24.02 -10.45
CA ASP A 26 -31.05 -23.55 -11.80
C ASP A 26 -30.25 -24.37 -12.81
N LEU A 27 -31.00 -25.10 -13.65
CA LEU A 27 -30.41 -25.99 -14.67
C LEU A 27 -29.51 -25.19 -15.65
N ALA A 28 -29.93 -23.98 -16.05
CA ALA A 28 -29.15 -23.17 -16.99
C ALA A 28 -27.82 -22.74 -16.38
N GLU A 29 -27.82 -22.37 -15.10
CA GLU A 29 -26.62 -22.00 -14.38
C GLU A 29 -25.69 -23.20 -14.15
N ILE A 30 -26.25 -24.40 -13.83
CA ILE A 30 -25.45 -25.63 -13.72
C ILE A 30 -24.76 -25.93 -15.05
N GLN A 31 -25.52 -25.90 -16.16
CA GLN A 31 -24.99 -26.15 -17.50
C GLN A 31 -23.91 -25.14 -17.89
N ARG A 32 -24.11 -23.85 -17.55
CA ARG A 32 -23.11 -22.80 -17.78
C ARG A 32 -21.79 -23.10 -17.04
N ARG A 33 -21.86 -23.48 -15.77
CA ARG A 33 -20.68 -23.84 -14.96
C ARG A 33 -19.96 -25.05 -15.52
N GLN A 34 -20.70 -26.10 -15.88
CA GLN A 34 -20.17 -27.32 -16.50
C GLN A 34 -19.46 -27.01 -17.83
N ALA A 35 -20.09 -26.18 -18.68
CA ALA A 35 -19.48 -25.75 -19.94
C ALA A 35 -18.16 -24.99 -19.70
N CYS A 36 -18.09 -24.08 -18.71
CA CYS A 36 -16.85 -23.40 -18.37
C CYS A 36 -15.74 -24.37 -17.98
N VAL A 37 -16.03 -25.35 -17.11
CA VAL A 37 -15.06 -26.35 -16.66
C VAL A 37 -14.59 -27.22 -17.84
N GLU A 38 -15.53 -27.69 -18.68
CA GLU A 38 -15.22 -28.50 -19.87
C GLU A 38 -14.34 -27.70 -20.87
N GLU A 39 -14.66 -26.43 -21.12
CA GLU A 39 -13.91 -25.57 -22.02
C GLU A 39 -12.49 -25.32 -21.48
N PHE A 40 -12.33 -25.05 -20.19
CA PHE A 40 -11.00 -24.91 -19.57
C PHE A 40 -10.17 -26.20 -19.65
N SER A 41 -10.77 -27.39 -19.46
CA SER A 41 -10.04 -28.66 -19.54
C SER A 41 -9.40 -28.93 -20.91
N ARG A 42 -9.91 -28.29 -21.97
CA ARG A 42 -9.38 -28.40 -23.33
C ARG A 42 -8.17 -27.50 -23.63
N SER A 43 -7.81 -26.62 -22.68
CA SER A 43 -6.75 -25.60 -22.90
C SER A 43 -5.82 -25.45 -21.69
N PRO A 44 -5.06 -26.50 -21.29
CA PRO A 44 -4.24 -26.51 -20.08
C PRO A 44 -3.23 -25.37 -19.99
N ARG A 45 -2.64 -24.97 -21.14
CA ARG A 45 -1.67 -23.88 -21.18
C ARG A 45 -2.30 -22.53 -20.81
N ALA A 46 -3.46 -22.21 -21.36
CA ALA A 46 -4.15 -20.96 -21.07
C ALA A 46 -4.67 -20.94 -19.61
N VAL A 47 -5.05 -22.09 -19.08
CA VAL A 47 -5.40 -22.27 -17.67
C VAL A 47 -4.22 -21.86 -16.78
N GLU A 48 -3.02 -22.35 -17.05
CA GLU A 48 -1.85 -22.03 -16.24
C GLU A 48 -1.48 -20.54 -16.30
N GLU A 49 -1.54 -19.90 -17.47
CA GLU A 49 -1.28 -18.47 -17.65
C GLU A 49 -2.28 -17.60 -16.83
N VAL A 50 -3.56 -17.94 -16.86
CA VAL A 50 -4.61 -17.26 -16.09
C VAL A 50 -4.41 -17.47 -14.59
N ARG A 51 -4.16 -18.69 -14.15
CA ARG A 51 -3.94 -19.03 -12.74
C ARG A 51 -2.71 -18.35 -12.16
N GLU A 52 -1.61 -18.26 -12.93
CA GLU A 52 -0.41 -17.53 -12.51
C GLU A 52 -0.70 -16.05 -12.26
N THR A 53 -1.50 -15.43 -13.12
CA THR A 53 -1.92 -14.03 -12.92
C THR A 53 -2.81 -13.89 -11.67
N LEU A 54 -3.71 -14.84 -11.42
CA LEU A 54 -4.59 -14.83 -10.24
C LEU A 54 -3.83 -15.05 -8.93
N ARG A 55 -2.76 -15.86 -8.90
CA ARG A 55 -1.90 -16.05 -7.71
C ARG A 55 -1.29 -14.75 -7.20
N HIS A 56 -1.00 -13.82 -8.10
CA HIS A 56 -0.42 -12.51 -7.77
C HIS A 56 -1.48 -11.43 -7.51
N GLY A 57 -2.75 -11.74 -7.72
CA GLY A 57 -3.88 -10.85 -7.49
C GLY A 57 -4.15 -10.63 -6.02
N ALA A 58 -4.58 -9.43 -5.68
CA ALA A 58 -5.04 -9.13 -4.32
C ALA A 58 -6.48 -9.65 -4.09
N ASP A 59 -6.80 -9.96 -2.84
CA ASP A 59 -8.16 -10.31 -2.43
C ASP A 59 -9.10 -9.10 -2.52
N LEU A 60 -9.68 -8.89 -3.71
CA LEU A 60 -10.55 -7.75 -4.00
C LEU A 60 -11.77 -7.67 -3.09
N GLU A 61 -12.39 -8.80 -2.73
CA GLU A 61 -13.57 -8.79 -1.86
C GLU A 61 -13.22 -8.23 -0.48
N ARG A 62 -12.08 -8.65 0.07
CA ARG A 62 -11.58 -8.15 1.35
C ARG A 62 -11.23 -6.66 1.27
N ILE A 63 -10.56 -6.25 0.20
CA ILE A 63 -10.22 -4.84 -0.01
C ILE A 63 -11.49 -4.00 -0.13
N LEU A 64 -12.48 -4.43 -0.89
CA LEU A 64 -13.77 -3.74 -1.04
C LEU A 64 -14.53 -3.63 0.29
N GLY A 65 -14.53 -4.68 1.10
CA GLY A 65 -15.10 -4.64 2.45
C GLY A 65 -14.45 -3.56 3.31
N ARG A 66 -13.12 -3.45 3.28
CA ARG A 66 -12.37 -2.43 4.02
C ARG A 66 -12.55 -1.03 3.43
N LEU A 67 -12.63 -0.92 2.13
CA LEU A 67 -12.90 0.33 1.40
C LEU A 67 -14.27 0.91 1.80
N ARG A 68 -15.32 0.08 1.76
CA ARG A 68 -16.69 0.48 2.17
C ARG A 68 -16.77 0.90 3.63
N ASN A 69 -15.99 0.28 4.50
CA ASN A 69 -15.89 0.64 5.92
C ASN A 69 -14.89 1.76 6.22
N ARG A 70 -14.24 2.34 5.22
CA ARG A 70 -13.22 3.41 5.34
C ARG A 70 -12.06 3.05 6.29
N VAL A 71 -11.66 1.76 6.28
CA VAL A 71 -10.53 1.24 7.09
C VAL A 71 -9.45 0.60 6.21
N VAL A 72 -9.47 0.92 4.91
CA VAL A 72 -8.47 0.46 3.95
C VAL A 72 -7.11 1.09 4.26
N ARG A 73 -6.05 0.30 4.12
CA ARG A 73 -4.67 0.72 4.35
C ARG A 73 -3.94 0.98 3.04
N PRO A 74 -2.84 1.75 3.06
CA PRO A 74 -2.08 2.05 1.84
C PRO A 74 -1.71 0.82 1.01
N ARG A 75 -1.18 -0.23 1.65
CA ARG A 75 -0.83 -1.49 0.96
C ARG A 75 -2.00 -2.20 0.31
N GLU A 76 -3.20 -2.05 0.85
CA GLU A 76 -4.41 -2.65 0.28
C GLU A 76 -4.85 -1.89 -0.98
N LEU A 77 -4.71 -0.55 -1.02
CA LEU A 77 -4.87 0.21 -2.25
C LEU A 77 -3.78 -0.12 -3.29
N GLY A 78 -2.56 -0.42 -2.85
CA GLY A 78 -1.51 -0.96 -3.72
C GLY A 78 -1.91 -2.30 -4.33
N GLY A 79 -2.53 -3.18 -3.55
CA GLY A 79 -3.11 -4.44 -4.04
C GLY A 79 -4.24 -4.21 -5.05
N LEU A 80 -5.14 -3.26 -4.79
CA LEU A 80 -6.17 -2.87 -5.75
C LEU A 80 -5.55 -2.36 -7.06
N ARG A 81 -4.54 -1.49 -6.99
CA ARG A 81 -3.78 -1.00 -8.16
C ARG A 81 -3.19 -2.14 -8.97
N ALA A 82 -2.52 -3.07 -8.30
CA ALA A 82 -1.90 -4.22 -8.96
C ALA A 82 -2.95 -5.10 -9.67
N THR A 83 -4.09 -5.33 -9.02
CA THR A 83 -5.19 -6.09 -9.63
C THR A 83 -5.78 -5.36 -10.83
N VAL A 84 -6.10 -4.07 -10.72
CA VAL A 84 -6.64 -3.26 -11.83
C VAL A 84 -5.67 -3.25 -13.02
N ARG A 85 -4.37 -3.12 -12.78
CA ARG A 85 -3.33 -3.22 -13.83
C ARG A 85 -3.30 -4.59 -14.52
N GLY A 86 -3.64 -5.67 -13.83
CA GLY A 86 -3.66 -7.03 -14.35
C GLY A 86 -4.91 -7.39 -15.16
N LEU A 87 -6.03 -6.67 -14.95
CA LEU A 87 -7.31 -6.98 -15.59
C LEU A 87 -7.25 -7.03 -17.13
N PRO A 88 -6.56 -6.12 -17.85
CA PRO A 88 -6.45 -6.19 -19.30
C PRO A 88 -5.83 -7.49 -19.80
N ALA A 89 -4.76 -7.95 -19.15
CA ALA A 89 -4.08 -9.19 -19.52
C ALA A 89 -4.98 -10.42 -19.30
N ILE A 90 -5.66 -10.50 -18.14
CA ILE A 90 -6.60 -11.58 -17.84
C ILE A 90 -7.73 -11.60 -18.86
N ARG A 91 -8.35 -10.45 -19.11
CA ARG A 91 -9.44 -10.33 -20.08
C ARG A 91 -9.00 -10.72 -21.48
N GLN A 92 -7.79 -10.30 -21.92
CA GLN A 92 -7.23 -10.65 -23.20
C GLN A 92 -7.02 -12.17 -23.33
N SER A 93 -6.35 -12.81 -22.36
CA SER A 93 -6.11 -14.26 -22.36
C SER A 93 -7.43 -15.06 -22.42
N LEU A 94 -8.42 -14.64 -21.62
CA LEU A 94 -9.75 -15.27 -21.64
C LEU A 94 -10.48 -15.02 -22.98
N SER A 95 -10.35 -13.83 -23.58
CA SER A 95 -10.98 -13.52 -24.87
C SER A 95 -10.36 -14.28 -26.03
N GLU A 96 -9.05 -14.49 -25.98
CA GLU A 96 -8.35 -15.30 -26.99
C GLU A 96 -8.75 -16.77 -26.90
N LEU A 97 -8.81 -17.32 -25.70
CA LEU A 97 -9.31 -18.65 -25.43
C LEU A 97 -10.79 -18.79 -25.82
N GLY A 98 -11.59 -17.79 -25.49
CA GLY A 98 -13.04 -17.75 -25.71
C GLY A 98 -13.46 -17.66 -27.19
N LYS A 99 -12.53 -17.49 -28.17
CA LYS A 99 -12.88 -17.49 -29.59
C LYS A 99 -13.58 -18.79 -30.02
N ASP A 100 -13.13 -19.90 -29.45
CA ASP A 100 -13.68 -21.23 -29.73
C ASP A 100 -14.57 -21.77 -28.60
N PHE A 101 -14.70 -21.00 -27.48
CA PHE A 101 -15.31 -21.41 -26.23
C PHE A 101 -16.28 -20.36 -25.68
N PRO A 102 -17.60 -20.45 -26.01
CA PRO A 102 -18.58 -19.42 -25.67
C PRO A 102 -18.75 -19.15 -24.17
N ALA A 103 -18.61 -20.18 -23.30
CA ALA A 103 -18.76 -20.02 -21.87
C ALA A 103 -17.60 -19.20 -21.29
N ILE A 104 -16.36 -19.44 -21.76
CA ILE A 104 -15.18 -18.63 -21.39
C ILE A 104 -15.31 -17.21 -21.93
N GLN A 105 -15.80 -17.03 -23.17
CA GLN A 105 -16.06 -15.71 -23.71
C GLN A 105 -17.06 -14.91 -22.86
N SER A 106 -18.08 -15.57 -22.35
CA SER A 106 -19.02 -14.96 -21.42
C SER A 106 -18.35 -14.51 -20.12
N LEU A 107 -17.42 -15.29 -19.57
CA LEU A 107 -16.63 -14.88 -18.41
C LEU A 107 -15.73 -13.66 -18.72
N ALA A 108 -15.03 -13.68 -19.84
CA ALA A 108 -14.17 -12.58 -20.28
C ALA A 108 -14.96 -11.26 -20.41
N SER A 109 -16.18 -11.30 -20.94
CA SER A 109 -17.04 -10.11 -21.10
C SER A 109 -17.48 -9.49 -19.79
N ARG A 110 -17.44 -10.21 -18.68
CA ARG A 110 -17.77 -9.73 -17.33
C ARG A 110 -16.61 -9.05 -16.63
N ILE A 111 -15.40 -9.10 -17.20
CA ILE A 111 -14.23 -8.41 -16.67
C ILE A 111 -14.21 -6.99 -17.22
N GLU A 112 -14.76 -6.07 -16.43
CA GLU A 112 -14.72 -4.63 -16.68
C GLU A 112 -13.31 -4.10 -16.45
N LEU A 113 -12.86 -3.16 -17.28
CA LEU A 113 -11.59 -2.47 -17.13
C LEU A 113 -11.83 -1.09 -16.51
N PHE A 114 -11.06 -0.74 -15.51
CA PHE A 114 -11.18 0.54 -14.77
C PHE A 114 -9.99 1.42 -15.11
N GLU A 115 -9.92 1.91 -16.35
CA GLU A 115 -8.77 2.66 -16.86
C GLU A 115 -8.55 3.95 -16.06
N ASP A 116 -9.60 4.71 -15.80
CA ASP A 116 -9.56 5.94 -15.01
C ASP A 116 -9.16 5.71 -13.54
N LEU A 117 -9.64 4.64 -12.92
CA LEU A 117 -9.20 4.23 -11.58
C LEU A 117 -7.73 3.78 -11.61
N GLY A 118 -7.33 3.00 -12.60
CA GLY A 118 -5.95 2.58 -12.80
C GLY A 118 -5.01 3.78 -12.90
N ASP A 119 -5.36 4.74 -13.73
CA ASP A 119 -4.61 5.99 -13.92
C ASP A 119 -4.54 6.82 -12.63
N LEU A 120 -5.65 6.94 -11.91
CA LEU A 120 -5.68 7.62 -10.62
C LEU A 120 -4.72 6.96 -9.62
N LEU A 121 -4.84 5.65 -9.41
CA LEU A 121 -4.01 4.91 -8.46
C LEU A 121 -2.52 4.95 -8.84
N ASN A 122 -2.20 4.94 -10.14
CA ASN A 122 -0.83 5.02 -10.64
C ASN A 122 -0.21 6.41 -10.42
N ARG A 123 -0.99 7.47 -10.60
CA ARG A 123 -0.52 8.85 -10.40
C ARG A 123 -0.43 9.23 -8.93
N ALA A 124 -1.39 8.77 -8.12
CA ALA A 124 -1.49 9.18 -6.73
C ALA A 124 -0.56 8.41 -5.78
N LEU A 125 -0.37 7.11 -6.01
CA LEU A 125 0.30 6.23 -5.05
C LEU A 125 1.76 5.95 -5.42
N GLU A 126 2.64 5.99 -4.42
CA GLU A 126 4.02 5.51 -4.56
C GLU A 126 4.07 4.03 -4.95
N GLU A 127 5.18 3.59 -5.55
CA GLU A 127 5.29 2.18 -5.98
C GLU A 127 5.36 1.26 -4.76
N GLU A 128 6.18 1.58 -3.79
CA GLU A 128 6.29 0.86 -2.52
C GLU A 128 5.51 1.59 -1.42
N LEU A 129 4.47 0.94 -0.90
CA LEU A 129 3.57 1.55 0.06
C LEU A 129 3.86 1.09 1.50
N PRO A 130 3.93 2.02 2.47
CA PRO A 130 4.02 1.69 3.88
C PRO A 130 2.73 1.04 4.39
N ALA A 131 2.78 0.46 5.59
CA ALA A 131 1.59 -0.10 6.21
C ALA A 131 0.58 0.97 6.65
N GLU A 132 1.06 2.14 7.01
CA GLU A 132 0.28 3.27 7.55
C GLU A 132 0.95 4.60 7.20
N ILE A 133 0.15 5.68 7.20
CA ILE A 133 0.65 7.06 7.15
C ILE A 133 1.06 7.47 8.56
N LYS A 134 2.30 7.87 8.75
CA LYS A 134 2.86 8.23 10.07
C LYS A 134 3.76 9.45 9.97
N LEU A 135 3.89 10.14 11.13
CA LEU A 135 4.98 11.09 11.34
C LEU A 135 6.34 10.41 11.13
N ASP A 136 7.13 10.96 10.22
CA ASP A 136 8.46 10.46 9.90
C ASP A 136 9.57 11.36 10.46
N VAL A 137 9.60 11.50 11.77
CA VAL A 137 10.60 12.32 12.47
C VAL A 137 12.03 11.79 12.26
N LYS A 138 12.19 10.51 11.93
CA LYS A 138 13.51 9.88 11.76
C LYS A 138 13.95 9.72 10.28
N GLY A 139 13.11 10.10 9.32
CA GLY A 139 13.42 9.93 7.90
C GLY A 139 13.32 8.49 7.39
N VAL A 140 12.59 7.61 8.12
CA VAL A 140 12.46 6.18 7.83
C VAL A 140 11.06 5.83 7.33
N GLY A 141 10.07 6.73 7.45
CA GLY A 141 8.69 6.54 7.01
C GLY A 141 8.59 6.62 5.48
N GLY A 142 7.97 5.62 4.88
CA GLY A 142 7.64 5.66 3.45
C GLY A 142 6.52 6.65 3.17
N ARG A 143 6.51 7.21 1.97
CA ARG A 143 5.40 8.02 1.45
C ARG A 143 4.30 7.11 0.92
N VAL A 144 3.07 7.58 0.98
CA VAL A 144 1.92 6.96 0.33
C VAL A 144 1.59 7.69 -0.97
N ILE A 145 1.55 9.02 -0.90
CA ILE A 145 1.26 9.87 -2.05
C ILE A 145 2.57 10.18 -2.80
N ARG A 146 2.51 9.98 -4.11
CA ARG A 146 3.62 10.20 -5.04
C ARG A 146 3.99 11.68 -5.13
N ALA A 147 5.27 11.95 -5.31
CA ALA A 147 5.74 13.29 -5.65
C ALA A 147 5.06 13.81 -6.94
N GLU A 148 4.86 15.11 -7.02
CA GLU A 148 4.20 15.80 -8.13
C GLU A 148 2.69 15.53 -8.26
N TYR A 149 2.09 14.75 -7.36
CA TYR A 149 0.64 14.54 -7.33
C TYR A 149 -0.10 15.77 -6.80
N ASP A 150 0.40 16.39 -5.72
CA ASP A 150 -0.15 17.60 -5.14
C ASP A 150 0.96 18.58 -4.75
N LYS A 151 0.90 19.82 -5.27
CA LYS A 151 1.92 20.84 -5.08
C LYS A 151 2.09 21.29 -3.63
N GLU A 152 1.00 21.37 -2.88
CA GLU A 152 1.05 21.79 -1.47
C GLU A 152 1.66 20.68 -0.61
N PHE A 153 1.33 19.43 -0.88
CA PHE A 153 1.96 18.29 -0.22
C PHE A 153 3.48 18.28 -0.48
N ASP A 154 3.91 18.45 -1.72
CA ASP A 154 5.34 18.52 -2.07
C ASP A 154 6.03 19.66 -1.32
N ARG A 155 5.42 20.86 -1.28
CA ARG A 155 5.96 22.01 -0.53
C ARG A 155 6.12 21.70 0.96
N LEU A 156 5.13 21.09 1.59
CA LEU A 156 5.18 20.70 3.01
C LEU A 156 6.25 19.63 3.27
N ARG A 157 6.41 18.67 2.39
CA ARG A 157 7.45 17.65 2.45
C ARG A 157 8.87 18.25 2.30
N ASP A 158 9.03 19.20 1.42
CA ASP A 158 10.30 19.88 1.23
C ASP A 158 10.69 20.71 2.46
N LEU A 159 9.72 21.39 3.09
CA LEU A 159 9.95 22.10 4.35
C LEU A 159 10.37 21.15 5.47
N ALA A 160 9.67 20.03 5.65
CA ALA A 160 10.01 19.01 6.62
C ALA A 160 11.40 18.40 6.35
N GLY A 161 11.69 18.06 5.09
CA GLY A 161 12.99 17.54 4.66
C GLY A 161 14.14 18.54 4.83
N GLY A 162 13.89 19.82 4.55
CA GLY A 162 14.82 20.91 4.80
C GLY A 162 15.19 21.02 6.28
N GLY A 163 14.22 20.86 7.17
CA GLY A 163 14.47 20.84 8.61
C GLY A 163 15.39 19.70 9.05
N LYS A 164 15.23 18.51 8.51
CA LYS A 164 16.11 17.35 8.81
C LYS A 164 17.54 17.59 8.34
N ARG A 165 17.71 18.18 7.17
CA ARG A 165 19.03 18.57 6.65
C ARG A 165 19.71 19.58 7.55
N TRP A 166 18.96 20.59 8.00
CA TRP A 166 19.46 21.58 8.94
C TRP A 166 19.95 20.96 10.26
N ILE A 167 19.28 19.94 10.81
CA ILE A 167 19.72 19.21 12.01
C ILE A 167 21.08 18.54 11.80
N LEU A 168 21.32 17.94 10.63
CA LEU A 168 22.62 17.33 10.29
C LEU A 168 23.72 18.37 10.15
N GLU A 169 23.42 19.53 9.54
CA GLU A 169 24.33 20.67 9.41
C GLU A 169 24.65 21.26 10.77
N LEU A 170 23.66 21.40 11.66
CA LEU A 170 23.87 21.84 13.04
C LEU A 170 24.81 20.88 13.79
N GLU A 171 24.58 19.56 13.70
CA GLU A 171 25.43 18.54 14.34
C GLU A 171 26.91 18.71 13.89
N ALA A 172 27.13 18.84 12.58
CA ALA A 172 28.46 19.04 12.04
C ALA A 172 29.09 20.35 12.50
N GLY A 173 28.35 21.46 12.43
CA GLY A 173 28.81 22.76 12.88
C GLY A 173 29.13 22.84 14.38
N GLU A 174 28.28 22.21 15.21
CA GLU A 174 28.51 22.19 16.65
C GLU A 174 29.69 21.29 17.04
N ARG A 175 29.98 20.22 16.30
CA ARG A 175 31.21 19.42 16.48
C ARG A 175 32.47 20.27 16.17
N GLU A 176 32.43 21.05 15.11
CA GLU A 176 33.54 21.92 14.72
C GLU A 176 33.77 23.06 15.74
N LYS A 177 32.70 23.76 16.15
CA LYS A 177 32.77 24.88 17.11
C LYS A 177 33.24 24.42 18.50
N THR A 178 32.76 23.26 18.98
CA THR A 178 33.04 22.78 20.34
C THR A 178 34.28 21.91 20.44
N GLY A 179 34.79 21.38 19.32
CA GLY A 179 35.85 20.37 19.30
C GLY A 179 35.42 18.98 19.80
N ILE A 180 34.12 18.78 20.06
CA ILE A 180 33.59 17.51 20.57
C ILE A 180 33.24 16.60 19.39
N SER A 181 34.13 15.76 18.97
CA SER A 181 33.97 14.90 17.79
C SER A 181 32.83 13.88 17.89
N ASN A 182 32.44 13.45 19.09
CA ASN A 182 31.37 12.48 19.33
C ASN A 182 30.04 13.13 19.77
N LEU A 183 29.91 14.45 19.67
CA LEU A 183 28.64 15.16 19.86
C LEU A 183 27.61 14.63 18.85
N LYS A 184 26.38 14.41 19.31
CA LYS A 184 25.28 13.95 18.45
C LYS A 184 24.01 14.75 18.74
N VAL A 185 23.31 15.12 17.68
CA VAL A 185 21.95 15.66 17.78
C VAL A 185 20.97 14.51 17.59
N LYS A 186 20.13 14.27 18.58
CA LYS A 186 19.16 13.16 18.60
C LYS A 186 17.77 13.66 18.88
N TYR A 187 16.78 12.85 18.52
CA TYR A 187 15.38 13.08 18.82
C TYR A 187 14.81 11.99 19.76
N ASN A 188 13.99 12.42 20.71
CA ASN A 188 13.21 11.54 21.58
C ASN A 188 11.79 12.10 21.70
N GLY A 189 10.77 11.26 21.51
CA GLY A 189 9.35 11.68 21.50
C GLY A 189 8.90 12.41 22.79
N ALA A 190 9.48 12.09 23.94
CA ALA A 190 9.14 12.74 25.22
C ALA A 190 9.89 14.08 25.42
N PHE A 191 11.08 14.24 24.82
CA PHE A 191 11.98 15.37 25.09
C PHE A 191 12.29 16.20 23.85
N GLY A 192 11.88 15.81 22.65
CA GLY A 192 12.21 16.48 21.40
C GLY A 192 13.68 16.30 20.97
N TYR A 193 14.21 17.24 20.20
CA TYR A 193 15.61 17.27 19.83
C TYR A 193 16.52 17.70 20.99
N PHE A 194 17.70 17.10 21.05
CA PHE A 194 18.72 17.42 22.05
C PHE A 194 20.13 17.12 21.53
N ILE A 195 21.09 17.86 22.04
CA ILE A 195 22.51 17.64 21.85
C ILE A 195 23.00 16.72 22.94
N GLU A 196 23.55 15.56 22.60
CA GLU A 196 24.10 14.59 23.55
C GLU A 196 25.62 14.69 23.57
N VAL A 197 26.18 14.95 24.77
CA VAL A 197 27.61 15.04 25.04
C VAL A 197 27.99 14.02 26.09
N THR A 198 29.02 13.22 25.83
CA THR A 198 29.53 12.22 26.79
C THR A 198 30.19 12.89 27.99
N LYS A 199 30.19 12.25 29.15
CA LYS A 199 30.77 12.78 30.40
C LYS A 199 32.23 13.21 30.28
N ALA A 200 33.00 12.51 29.43
CA ALA A 200 34.42 12.85 29.19
C ALA A 200 34.62 14.24 28.56
N ASN A 201 33.62 14.77 27.86
CA ASN A 201 33.71 16.02 27.09
C ASN A 201 32.90 17.18 27.72
N LEU A 202 32.37 17.02 28.94
CA LEU A 202 31.55 18.07 29.59
C LEU A 202 32.29 19.39 29.80
N HIS A 203 33.59 19.35 29.96
CA HIS A 203 34.45 20.53 30.12
C HIS A 203 34.55 21.37 28.83
N LEU A 204 34.14 20.83 27.68
CA LEU A 204 34.10 21.51 26.38
C LEU A 204 32.72 22.08 26.04
N VAL A 205 31.71 21.83 26.90
CA VAL A 205 30.36 22.28 26.64
C VAL A 205 30.27 23.80 26.77
N PRO A 206 29.77 24.52 25.73
CA PRO A 206 29.62 25.98 25.80
C PRO A 206 28.62 26.44 26.86
N GLU A 207 28.83 27.64 27.41
CA GLU A 207 27.96 28.19 28.47
C GLU A 207 26.51 28.42 28.01
N HIS A 208 26.29 28.64 26.71
CA HIS A 208 24.95 28.86 26.16
C HIS A 208 24.13 27.56 25.98
N TYR A 209 24.73 26.40 26.21
CA TYR A 209 24.00 25.13 26.21
C TYR A 209 23.22 25.01 27.52
N VAL A 210 21.91 24.85 27.38
CA VAL A 210 21.03 24.63 28.55
C VAL A 210 20.88 23.15 28.79
N ARG A 211 21.30 22.70 29.97
CA ARG A 211 21.19 21.28 30.37
C ARG A 211 19.73 20.85 30.52
N LYS A 212 19.33 19.80 29.83
CA LYS A 212 17.99 19.23 29.83
C LYS A 212 17.87 17.97 30.68
N GLN A 213 18.89 17.12 30.64
CA GLN A 213 18.88 15.84 31.36
C GLN A 213 20.31 15.34 31.60
N THR A 214 20.54 14.77 32.78
CA THR A 214 21.77 14.03 33.12
C THR A 214 21.50 12.54 33.01
N MET A 215 22.38 11.83 32.28
CA MET A 215 22.35 10.39 32.09
C MET A 215 23.58 9.74 32.72
N THR A 216 23.60 8.41 32.81
CA THR A 216 24.73 7.66 33.40
C THR A 216 26.07 7.97 32.70
N ASN A 217 26.09 8.05 31.38
CA ASN A 217 27.31 8.20 30.57
C ASN A 217 27.36 9.49 29.72
N ALA A 218 26.34 10.33 29.75
CA ALA A 218 26.22 11.52 28.94
C ALA A 218 25.33 12.57 29.60
N GLU A 219 25.38 13.79 29.12
CA GLU A 219 24.39 14.82 29.39
C GLU A 219 23.73 15.29 28.11
N ARG A 220 22.48 15.75 28.24
CA ARG A 220 21.64 16.22 27.14
C ARG A 220 21.38 17.70 27.30
N TYR A 221 21.58 18.42 26.20
CA TYR A 221 21.45 19.86 26.16
C TYR A 221 20.52 20.30 25.04
N TYR A 222 20.04 21.53 25.13
CA TYR A 222 19.40 22.23 24.02
C TYR A 222 19.99 23.65 23.91
N THR A 223 19.82 24.26 22.72
CA THR A 223 20.07 25.67 22.45
C THR A 223 18.74 26.31 22.04
N ASP A 224 18.61 27.63 22.18
CA ASP A 224 17.41 28.35 21.74
C ASP A 224 17.20 28.21 20.22
N GLU A 225 18.28 28.15 19.45
CA GLU A 225 18.24 27.90 18.01
C GLU A 225 17.66 26.53 17.70
N LEU A 226 18.16 25.45 18.34
CA LEU A 226 17.67 24.10 18.18
C LEU A 226 16.18 24.00 18.56
N ARG A 227 15.77 24.65 19.66
CA ARG A 227 14.39 24.63 20.13
C ARG A 227 13.41 25.37 19.21
N THR A 228 13.85 26.48 18.62
CA THR A 228 13.04 27.23 17.64
C THR A 228 12.86 26.40 16.39
N LYS A 229 13.94 25.84 15.88
CA LYS A 229 13.92 25.04 14.67
C LYS A 229 13.15 23.72 14.83
N GLU A 230 13.22 23.12 16.01
CA GLU A 230 12.41 21.95 16.36
C GLU A 230 10.92 22.19 16.14
N LYS A 231 10.40 23.32 16.62
CA LYS A 231 8.98 23.65 16.44
C LYS A 231 8.60 23.79 14.97
N GLU A 232 9.45 24.42 14.17
CA GLU A 232 9.22 24.57 12.74
C GLU A 232 9.21 23.21 12.01
N ILE A 233 10.17 22.32 12.35
CA ILE A 233 10.29 21.00 11.75
C ILE A 233 9.07 20.14 12.11
N LEU A 234 8.71 20.07 13.39
CA LEU A 234 7.58 19.26 13.84
C LEU A 234 6.25 19.76 13.26
N ASN A 235 6.05 21.08 13.20
CA ASN A 235 4.85 21.64 12.59
C ASN A 235 4.76 21.33 11.09
N ALA A 236 5.88 21.43 10.35
CA ALA A 236 5.90 21.07 8.93
C ALA A 236 5.64 19.59 8.70
N GLU A 237 6.19 18.71 9.55
CA GLU A 237 5.93 17.26 9.51
C GLU A 237 4.45 16.93 9.80
N GLU A 238 3.86 17.54 10.83
CA GLU A 238 2.44 17.34 11.16
C GLU A 238 1.52 17.79 10.03
N GLN A 239 1.81 18.96 9.43
CA GLN A 239 1.05 19.44 8.28
C GLN A 239 1.20 18.53 7.06
N ALA A 240 2.41 18.02 6.79
CA ALA A 240 2.63 17.09 5.69
C ALA A 240 1.86 15.78 5.88
N VAL A 241 1.86 15.22 7.09
CA VAL A 241 1.09 14.00 7.41
C VAL A 241 -0.41 14.24 7.28
N ALA A 242 -0.91 15.36 7.79
CA ALA A 242 -2.33 15.71 7.69
C ALA A 242 -2.76 15.85 6.21
N LYS A 243 -1.94 16.52 5.39
CA LYS A 243 -2.20 16.65 3.95
C LYS A 243 -2.12 15.32 3.22
N GLU A 244 -1.17 14.46 3.55
CA GLU A 244 -1.06 13.11 2.98
C GLU A 244 -2.29 12.25 3.31
N GLN A 245 -2.82 12.36 4.53
CA GLN A 245 -4.04 11.67 4.94
C GLN A 245 -5.26 12.19 4.17
N GLU A 246 -5.39 13.50 4.00
CA GLU A 246 -6.46 14.12 3.19
C GLU A 246 -6.43 13.58 1.75
N LEU A 247 -5.28 13.62 1.09
CA LEU A 247 -5.11 13.12 -0.27
C LEU A 247 -5.36 11.61 -0.39
N PHE A 248 -4.94 10.85 0.61
CA PHE A 248 -5.24 9.42 0.66
C PHE A 248 -6.74 9.15 0.76
N GLU A 249 -7.46 9.89 1.62
CA GLU A 249 -8.92 9.80 1.74
C GLU A 249 -9.63 10.19 0.43
N GLU A 250 -9.14 11.19 -0.31
CA GLU A 250 -9.67 11.53 -1.64
C GLU A 250 -9.51 10.35 -2.62
N VAL A 251 -8.35 9.70 -2.64
CA VAL A 251 -8.11 8.52 -3.48
C VAL A 251 -9.04 7.36 -3.08
N VAL A 252 -9.23 7.13 -1.77
CA VAL A 252 -10.17 6.14 -1.24
C VAL A 252 -11.61 6.45 -1.70
N GLN A 253 -12.03 7.71 -1.61
CA GLN A 253 -13.37 8.11 -2.03
C GLN A 253 -13.60 7.89 -3.53
N ARG A 254 -12.62 8.21 -4.36
CA ARG A 254 -12.69 7.96 -5.81
C ARG A 254 -12.70 6.46 -6.13
N ALA A 255 -11.93 5.64 -5.40
CA ALA A 255 -11.98 4.19 -5.55
C ALA A 255 -13.35 3.60 -5.16
N LEU A 256 -14.02 4.18 -4.16
CA LEU A 256 -15.37 3.79 -3.74
C LEU A 256 -16.43 4.00 -4.85
N GLU A 257 -16.27 4.96 -5.72
CA GLU A 257 -17.18 5.18 -6.86
C GLU A 257 -17.23 3.98 -7.81
N HIS A 258 -16.16 3.17 -7.84
CA HIS A 258 -16.06 1.95 -8.64
C HIS A 258 -16.40 0.66 -7.89
N ALA A 259 -16.81 0.74 -6.60
CA ALA A 259 -16.93 -0.42 -5.72
C ALA A 259 -17.88 -1.50 -6.23
N ASP A 260 -18.99 -1.13 -6.88
CA ASP A 260 -19.96 -2.10 -7.40
C ASP A 260 -19.44 -2.80 -8.67
N GLY A 261 -18.76 -2.08 -9.56
CA GLY A 261 -18.06 -2.65 -10.72
C GLY A 261 -16.96 -3.60 -10.28
N LEU A 262 -16.12 -3.17 -9.35
CA LEU A 262 -15.06 -4.00 -8.77
C LEU A 262 -15.59 -5.26 -8.09
N ALA A 263 -16.76 -5.20 -7.43
CA ALA A 263 -17.40 -6.38 -6.82
C ALA A 263 -17.87 -7.40 -7.88
N ARG A 264 -18.40 -6.91 -9.02
CA ARG A 264 -18.75 -7.78 -10.15
C ARG A 264 -17.53 -8.46 -10.74
N VAL A 265 -16.44 -7.72 -10.92
CA VAL A 265 -15.17 -8.25 -11.42
C VAL A 265 -14.55 -9.22 -10.42
N ALA A 266 -14.56 -8.92 -9.12
CA ALA A 266 -14.06 -9.83 -8.09
C ALA A 266 -14.77 -11.21 -8.16
N ARG A 267 -16.10 -11.20 -8.33
CA ARG A 267 -16.87 -12.43 -8.50
C ARG A 267 -16.52 -13.15 -9.81
N ALA A 268 -16.36 -12.44 -10.92
CA ALA A 268 -15.97 -13.03 -12.20
C ALA A 268 -14.58 -13.69 -12.11
N LEU A 269 -13.61 -13.03 -11.47
CA LEU A 269 -12.26 -13.59 -11.25
C LEU A 269 -12.29 -14.82 -10.35
N ALA A 270 -13.12 -14.85 -9.30
CA ALA A 270 -13.29 -16.02 -8.46
C ALA A 270 -13.90 -17.19 -9.25
N GLU A 271 -14.88 -16.94 -10.13
CA GLU A 271 -15.44 -17.97 -11.03
C GLU A 271 -14.39 -18.49 -12.02
N VAL A 272 -13.57 -17.61 -12.61
CA VAL A 272 -12.45 -17.99 -13.45
C VAL A 272 -11.48 -18.90 -12.72
N ASP A 273 -11.14 -18.56 -11.47
CA ASP A 273 -10.23 -19.34 -10.62
C ASP A 273 -10.81 -20.75 -10.34
N VAL A 274 -12.05 -20.84 -9.91
CA VAL A 274 -12.71 -22.11 -9.61
C VAL A 274 -12.83 -22.98 -10.86
N PHE A 275 -13.34 -22.45 -11.97
CA PHE A 275 -13.59 -23.26 -13.17
C PHE A 275 -12.29 -23.67 -13.87
N SER A 276 -11.27 -22.81 -13.86
CA SER A 276 -9.94 -23.16 -14.38
C SER A 276 -9.26 -24.23 -13.51
N SER A 277 -9.40 -24.13 -12.18
CA SER A 277 -8.92 -25.15 -11.24
C SER A 277 -9.58 -26.51 -11.49
N TRP A 278 -10.90 -26.55 -11.59
CA TRP A 278 -11.62 -27.80 -11.87
C TRP A 278 -11.34 -28.33 -13.28
N GLY A 279 -11.16 -27.47 -14.28
CA GLY A 279 -10.75 -27.88 -15.61
C GLY A 279 -9.34 -28.47 -15.68
N ALA A 280 -8.46 -28.10 -14.77
CA ALA A 280 -7.12 -28.67 -14.67
C ALA A 280 -7.08 -30.09 -14.05
N ILE A 281 -8.12 -30.45 -13.29
CA ILE A 281 -8.23 -31.77 -12.63
C ILE A 281 -8.86 -32.82 -13.58
N LEU A 282 -9.64 -32.39 -14.57
CA LEU A 282 -10.28 -33.27 -15.56
C LEU A 282 -9.32 -33.69 -16.67
#